data_cc3b94b335df221d6465a9ae5e6d42bc
#
_entry.id   cc3b94b335df221d6465a9ae5e6d42bc
#
_cell.length_a   1.000
_cell.length_b   1.000
_cell.length_c   1.000
_cell.angle_alpha   90.00
_cell.angle_beta   90.00
_cell.angle_gamma   90.00
#
_symmetry.space_group_name_H-M   'P 1'
#
loop_
_entity.id
_entity.type
_entity.pdbx_description
1 polymer ?
#
loop_
_entity_poly.entity_id
_entity_poly.type
_entity_poly.pdbx_seq_one_letter_code
_entity_poly.pdbx_strand_id
1 'polypeptide(L)'
;MTAGKRSFVRYFAITGGFIMDYKEVLETARKVLAPKCRVCPVCDGRACRGEVPGVGGKGTGATFVRNVAALAEVKLVLDTLYADRGQDTSCEFFGRAFAMPVFAAPIGGMKLNYASDLGEGANGERVVKGAHAAGSAAFTGDSPDEAFYGPLEAIKALDGWGVPTIKPWAMKQALARMADAVAAGAMAVAMDVDAAGLVNVKLRGESVYPKSVADLRVLVEAAGKTPFIVKGVMSAKGALKALEAGCYGIVVSNHGGRVLDHAQSTVEVLPEIAQAVNGRMKIFVDGGVRSGVDVFKMLALGADAVLIGRPVTMSAFGGGAEGVEIYLKKIQSELAGTMLMTGAATLAEIGRDMVRVPAYF
;
A
#
# COMPACT_ATOMS: atom_id res chain seq x y z
N MET A 1 -21.93 24.03 -38.22
CA MET A 1 -22.14 22.94 -37.21
C MET A 1 -20.81 22.73 -36.52
N THR A 2 -20.60 23.39 -35.39
CA THR A 2 -19.36 23.39 -34.64
C THR A 2 -19.48 22.37 -33.52
N ALA A 3 -18.64 21.34 -33.56
CA ALA A 3 -18.58 20.30 -32.53
C ALA A 3 -18.04 20.88 -31.21
N GLY A 4 -18.88 20.94 -30.20
CA GLY A 4 -18.51 21.40 -28.87
C GLY A 4 -17.50 20.45 -28.20
N LYS A 5 -16.33 20.97 -27.89
CA LYS A 5 -15.35 20.32 -27.01
C LYS A 5 -15.96 20.24 -25.59
N ARG A 6 -16.29 19.04 -25.14
CA ARG A 6 -16.67 18.81 -23.73
C ARG A 6 -15.45 19.05 -22.85
N SER A 7 -15.51 20.10 -22.05
CA SER A 7 -14.54 20.40 -21.01
C SER A 7 -14.67 19.38 -19.89
N PHE A 8 -13.65 18.58 -19.66
CA PHE A 8 -13.49 17.84 -18.40
C PHE A 8 -13.28 18.85 -17.25
N VAL A 9 -14.02 18.66 -16.20
CA VAL A 9 -14.07 19.52 -15.00
C VAL A 9 -12.66 19.67 -14.44
N ARG A 10 -12.15 20.91 -14.42
CA ARG A 10 -10.97 21.32 -13.70
C ARG A 10 -11.35 21.44 -12.23
N TYR A 11 -10.95 20.50 -11.41
CA TYR A 11 -10.94 20.68 -9.96
C TYR A 11 -9.60 21.29 -9.55
N PHE A 12 -9.71 22.40 -8.80
CA PHE A 12 -8.66 23.21 -8.17
C PHE A 12 -7.92 24.24 -9.04
N ALA A 13 -8.48 25.47 -9.01
CA ALA A 13 -7.69 26.68 -9.15
C ALA A 13 -7.52 27.29 -7.76
N ILE A 14 -6.37 27.11 -7.12
CA ILE A 14 -5.88 27.98 -6.07
C ILE A 14 -4.36 28.12 -6.22
N THR A 15 -3.92 29.37 -6.48
CA THR A 15 -2.56 29.91 -6.46
C THR A 15 -1.52 29.36 -7.45
N GLY A 16 -1.25 30.13 -8.47
CA GLY A 16 -0.07 30.42 -9.29
C GLY A 16 1.13 29.43 -9.26
N GLY A 17 0.94 28.16 -9.69
CA GLY A 17 1.99 27.22 -10.03
C GLY A 17 1.45 26.26 -11.10
N PHE A 18 2.27 25.81 -12.03
CA PHE A 18 1.89 24.76 -12.97
C PHE A 18 1.59 23.49 -12.18
N ILE A 19 0.32 23.18 -11.92
CA ILE A 19 -0.09 21.93 -11.30
C ILE A 19 -0.11 20.90 -12.41
N MET A 20 0.84 19.96 -12.35
CA MET A 20 0.88 18.76 -13.18
C MET A 20 -0.41 17.95 -12.97
N ASP A 21 -1.07 17.49 -14.03
CA ASP A 21 -2.19 16.56 -13.88
C ASP A 21 -1.70 15.10 -13.80
N TYR A 22 -2.56 14.18 -13.35
CA TYR A 22 -2.17 12.77 -13.19
C TYR A 22 -1.83 12.10 -14.54
N LYS A 23 -2.37 12.55 -15.64
CA LYS A 23 -2.05 12.05 -16.99
C LYS A 23 -0.62 12.44 -17.38
N GLU A 24 -0.21 13.66 -17.09
CA GLU A 24 1.16 14.14 -17.31
C GLU A 24 2.17 13.36 -16.45
N VAL A 25 1.81 13.07 -15.18
CA VAL A 25 2.60 12.18 -14.31
C VAL A 25 2.81 10.82 -14.96
N LEU A 26 1.76 10.18 -15.48
CA LEU A 26 1.86 8.88 -16.12
C LEU A 26 2.63 8.91 -17.44
N GLU A 27 2.51 9.98 -18.24
CA GLU A 27 3.26 10.16 -19.47
C GLU A 27 4.77 10.29 -19.20
N THR A 28 5.13 11.04 -18.18
CA THR A 28 6.53 11.17 -17.70
C THR A 28 7.05 9.85 -17.14
N ALA A 29 6.27 9.18 -16.28
CA ALA A 29 6.61 7.87 -15.74
C ALA A 29 6.89 6.84 -16.85
N ARG A 30 6.09 6.84 -17.93
CA ARG A 30 6.25 5.91 -19.05
C ARG A 30 7.59 6.11 -19.76
N LYS A 31 8.04 7.36 -19.92
CA LYS A 31 9.34 7.68 -20.52
C LYS A 31 10.50 7.26 -19.63
N VAL A 32 10.40 7.56 -18.34
CA VAL A 32 11.48 7.32 -17.35
C VAL A 32 11.64 5.84 -17.02
N LEU A 33 10.53 5.08 -16.93
CA LEU A 33 10.53 3.68 -16.51
C LEU A 33 10.71 2.67 -17.66
N ALA A 34 10.66 3.13 -18.93
CA ALA A 34 10.89 2.24 -20.06
C ALA A 34 12.35 1.72 -20.08
N PRO A 35 12.59 0.47 -20.52
CA PRO A 35 11.61 -0.55 -20.90
C PRO A 35 11.08 -1.39 -19.73
N LYS A 36 11.52 -1.17 -18.48
CA LYS A 36 11.25 -2.02 -17.32
C LYS A 36 9.78 -1.98 -16.90
N CYS A 37 9.15 -0.80 -16.88
CA CYS A 37 7.73 -0.68 -16.66
C CYS A 37 7.07 0.03 -17.84
N ARG A 38 6.00 -0.57 -18.35
CA ARG A 38 5.25 -0.06 -19.52
C ARG A 38 4.23 1.01 -19.14
N VAL A 39 4.03 1.26 -17.84
CA VAL A 39 2.98 2.15 -17.30
C VAL A 39 1.66 1.92 -18.05
N CYS A 40 1.17 0.68 -17.95
CA CYS A 40 -0.01 0.22 -18.66
C CYS A 40 -1.25 1.02 -18.25
N PRO A 41 -2.25 1.23 -19.14
CA PRO A 41 -3.51 1.88 -18.80
C PRO A 41 -4.21 1.23 -17.58
N VAL A 42 -4.12 -0.09 -17.48
CA VAL A 42 -4.47 -0.87 -16.29
C VAL A 42 -3.24 -1.67 -15.86
N CYS A 43 -2.73 -1.40 -14.67
CA CYS A 43 -1.58 -2.13 -14.11
C CYS A 43 -2.06 -3.47 -13.54
N ASP A 44 -2.35 -4.45 -14.42
CA ASP A 44 -2.96 -5.73 -14.08
C ASP A 44 -1.98 -6.92 -14.02
N GLY A 45 -0.70 -6.69 -14.28
CA GLY A 45 0.35 -7.70 -14.23
C GLY A 45 0.48 -8.56 -15.48
N ARG A 46 -0.40 -8.42 -16.48
CA ARG A 46 -0.35 -9.27 -17.70
C ARG A 46 0.86 -8.99 -18.57
N ALA A 47 1.22 -7.72 -18.73
CA ALA A 47 2.33 -7.30 -19.58
C ALA A 47 3.72 -7.60 -19.00
N CYS A 48 3.83 -7.83 -17.68
CA CYS A 48 5.08 -8.06 -16.96
C CYS A 48 5.09 -9.38 -16.18
N ARG A 49 4.41 -10.43 -16.71
CA ARG A 49 4.40 -11.76 -16.12
C ARG A 49 5.81 -12.32 -16.04
N GLY A 50 6.18 -12.90 -14.90
CA GLY A 50 7.49 -13.51 -14.70
C GLY A 50 8.67 -12.54 -14.59
N GLU A 51 8.46 -11.23 -14.74
CA GLU A 51 9.52 -10.23 -14.64
C GLU A 51 9.89 -9.97 -13.17
N VAL A 52 10.54 -10.93 -12.53
CA VAL A 52 11.13 -10.85 -11.20
C VAL A 52 12.54 -11.46 -11.26
N PRO A 53 13.63 -10.69 -11.07
CA PRO A 53 13.71 -9.24 -10.77
C PRO A 53 13.05 -8.37 -11.83
N GLY A 54 12.38 -7.30 -11.38
CA GLY A 54 11.60 -6.40 -12.23
C GLY A 54 10.30 -6.00 -11.54
N VAL A 55 9.38 -5.41 -12.29
CA VAL A 55 8.11 -4.85 -11.75
C VAL A 55 6.97 -5.87 -11.67
N GLY A 56 7.16 -7.06 -12.20
CA GLY A 56 6.13 -8.07 -12.42
C GLY A 56 5.77 -8.93 -11.23
N GLY A 57 5.01 -10.00 -11.52
CA GLY A 57 4.71 -11.10 -10.60
C GLY A 57 5.70 -12.26 -10.77
N LYS A 58 5.89 -13.06 -9.73
CA LYS A 58 6.76 -14.24 -9.72
C LYS A 58 6.20 -15.36 -10.61
N GLY A 59 7.08 -16.13 -11.24
CA GLY A 59 6.72 -17.29 -12.03
C GLY A 59 5.82 -16.95 -13.22
N THR A 60 4.62 -17.49 -13.28
CA THR A 60 3.63 -17.19 -14.33
C THR A 60 2.95 -15.82 -14.13
N GLY A 61 3.17 -15.16 -12.98
CA GLY A 61 2.51 -13.91 -12.60
C GLY A 61 1.04 -14.09 -12.21
N ALA A 62 0.57 -15.32 -12.02
CA ALA A 62 -0.82 -15.63 -11.76
C ALA A 62 -1.36 -14.91 -10.52
N THR A 63 -0.59 -14.86 -9.44
CA THR A 63 -0.99 -14.15 -8.21
C THR A 63 -1.17 -12.64 -8.42
N PHE A 64 -0.28 -11.99 -9.18
CA PHE A 64 -0.44 -10.57 -9.48
C PHE A 64 -1.72 -10.32 -10.29
N VAL A 65 -1.92 -11.09 -11.36
CA VAL A 65 -3.13 -10.98 -12.21
C VAL A 65 -4.39 -11.25 -11.37
N ARG A 66 -4.36 -12.28 -10.51
CA ARG A 66 -5.51 -12.63 -9.65
C ARG A 66 -5.85 -11.51 -8.66
N ASN A 67 -4.87 -10.83 -8.07
CA ASN A 67 -5.14 -9.69 -7.17
C ASN A 67 -6.03 -8.63 -7.83
N VAL A 68 -5.77 -8.29 -9.09
CA VAL A 68 -6.55 -7.27 -9.82
C VAL A 68 -7.88 -7.85 -10.30
N ALA A 69 -7.86 -9.06 -10.86
CA ALA A 69 -9.07 -9.69 -11.41
C ALA A 69 -10.11 -9.97 -10.32
N ALA A 70 -9.70 -10.58 -9.19
CA ALA A 70 -10.61 -10.89 -8.09
C ALA A 70 -11.25 -9.62 -7.49
N LEU A 71 -10.46 -8.56 -7.31
CA LEU A 71 -10.99 -7.29 -6.81
C LEU A 71 -11.98 -6.65 -7.80
N ALA A 72 -11.79 -6.83 -9.11
CA ALA A 72 -12.73 -6.38 -10.12
C ALA A 72 -14.05 -7.17 -10.13
N GLU A 73 -14.06 -8.40 -9.62
CA GLU A 73 -15.25 -9.24 -9.49
C GLU A 73 -16.18 -8.78 -8.35
N VAL A 74 -15.66 -8.12 -7.32
CA VAL A 74 -16.47 -7.50 -6.27
C VAL A 74 -17.24 -6.32 -6.87
N LYS A 75 -18.58 -6.31 -6.72
CA LYS A 75 -19.46 -5.28 -7.27
C LYS A 75 -20.01 -4.40 -6.15
N LEU A 76 -20.21 -3.11 -6.45
CA LEU A 76 -20.83 -2.15 -5.55
C LEU A 76 -22.35 -2.26 -5.61
N VAL A 77 -23.00 -1.99 -4.50
CA VAL A 77 -24.44 -1.78 -4.42
C VAL A 77 -24.70 -0.28 -4.48
N LEU A 78 -25.31 0.18 -5.56
CA LEU A 78 -25.71 1.58 -5.73
C LEU A 78 -26.89 1.89 -4.80
N ASP A 79 -26.77 2.92 -3.98
CA ASP A 79 -27.85 3.52 -3.20
C ASP A 79 -27.68 5.05 -3.15
N THR A 80 -28.70 5.77 -3.63
CA THR A 80 -28.74 7.23 -3.63
C THR A 80 -30.03 7.79 -3.01
N LEU A 81 -30.79 6.94 -2.31
CA LEU A 81 -32.03 7.33 -1.63
C LEU A 81 -31.79 7.60 -0.14
N TYR A 82 -30.96 8.59 0.16
CA TYR A 82 -30.64 9.03 1.52
C TYR A 82 -30.47 10.54 1.59
N ALA A 83 -30.51 11.10 2.80
CA ALA A 83 -30.19 12.53 3.03
C ALA A 83 -28.69 12.75 2.90
N ASP A 84 -28.26 13.62 2.00
CA ASP A 84 -26.84 13.97 1.83
C ASP A 84 -26.30 14.69 3.09
N ARG A 85 -25.22 14.16 3.64
CA ARG A 85 -24.52 14.67 4.82
C ARG A 85 -23.06 15.04 4.49
N GLY A 86 -22.68 14.98 3.22
CA GLY A 86 -21.29 15.00 2.77
C GLY A 86 -20.56 13.69 3.03
N GLN A 87 -19.33 13.58 2.54
CA GLN A 87 -18.49 12.39 2.70
C GLN A 87 -17.21 12.74 3.42
N ASP A 88 -17.03 12.13 4.59
CA ASP A 88 -15.80 12.25 5.38
C ASP A 88 -14.95 10.98 5.22
N THR A 89 -13.78 11.14 4.57
CA THR A 89 -12.80 10.07 4.38
C THR A 89 -11.71 10.05 5.46
N SER A 90 -11.78 10.93 6.45
CA SER A 90 -10.77 11.05 7.50
C SER A 90 -10.77 9.85 8.44
N CYS A 91 -9.59 9.55 8.99
CA CYS A 91 -9.40 8.44 9.92
C CYS A 91 -8.26 8.71 10.89
N GLU A 92 -8.15 7.88 11.92
CA GLU A 92 -7.07 7.96 12.89
C GLU A 92 -6.34 6.62 13.00
N PHE A 93 -5.01 6.66 12.91
CA PHE A 93 -4.10 5.54 13.16
C PHE A 93 -2.85 6.05 13.90
N PHE A 94 -2.27 5.22 14.74
CA PHE A 94 -1.00 5.52 15.42
C PHE A 94 -1.06 6.82 16.26
N GLY A 95 -2.25 7.23 16.73
CA GLY A 95 -2.47 8.50 17.43
C GLY A 95 -2.37 9.74 16.54
N ARG A 96 -2.50 9.58 15.23
CA ARG A 96 -2.44 10.68 14.23
C ARG A 96 -3.67 10.66 13.32
N ALA A 97 -4.13 11.85 12.92
CA ALA A 97 -5.21 12.00 11.96
C ALA A 97 -4.68 11.97 10.51
N PHE A 98 -5.42 11.31 9.64
CA PHE A 98 -5.15 11.18 8.20
C PHE A 98 -6.38 11.62 7.40
N ALA A 99 -6.16 12.18 6.22
CA ALA A 99 -7.24 12.61 5.33
C ALA A 99 -7.98 11.43 4.67
N MET A 100 -7.38 10.24 4.67
CA MET A 100 -7.94 9.04 4.04
C MET A 100 -7.32 7.76 4.62
N PRO A 101 -8.00 6.60 4.57
CA PRO A 101 -7.49 5.31 5.03
C PRO A 101 -6.60 4.62 3.97
N VAL A 102 -5.73 5.39 3.32
CA VAL A 102 -4.86 4.91 2.24
C VAL A 102 -3.43 5.31 2.48
N PHE A 103 -2.50 4.37 2.41
CA PHE A 103 -1.08 4.57 2.63
C PHE A 103 -0.25 4.09 1.43
N ALA A 104 0.95 4.65 1.24
CA ALA A 104 1.90 4.10 0.29
C ALA A 104 2.46 2.77 0.82
N ALA A 105 2.45 1.72 -0.01
CA ALA A 105 3.03 0.42 0.36
C ALA A 105 4.56 0.44 0.27
N PRO A 106 5.26 -0.39 1.06
CA PRO A 106 6.72 -0.45 1.06
C PRO A 106 7.25 -1.02 -0.27
N ILE A 107 8.03 -0.24 -1.00
CA ILE A 107 8.72 -0.64 -2.22
C ILE A 107 10.16 -0.18 -2.17
N GLY A 108 11.08 -1.12 -2.40
CA GLY A 108 12.51 -0.90 -2.54
C GLY A 108 13.05 -1.66 -3.76
N GLY A 109 14.36 -1.61 -3.97
CA GLY A 109 15.03 -2.26 -5.08
C GLY A 109 14.93 -1.47 -6.39
N MET A 110 15.06 -0.15 -6.33
CA MET A 110 14.91 0.75 -7.49
C MET A 110 15.87 0.36 -8.61
N LYS A 111 17.14 0.17 -8.31
CA LYS A 111 18.15 -0.24 -9.31
C LYS A 111 17.83 -1.61 -9.91
N LEU A 112 17.45 -2.59 -9.08
CA LEU A 112 17.25 -3.97 -9.51
C LEU A 112 15.91 -4.15 -10.26
N ASN A 113 14.83 -3.53 -9.76
CA ASN A 113 13.49 -3.75 -10.29
C ASN A 113 13.10 -2.78 -11.41
N TYR A 114 13.61 -1.54 -11.33
CA TYR A 114 13.22 -0.47 -12.26
C TYR A 114 14.39 -0.05 -13.17
N ALA A 115 15.60 -0.59 -12.97
CA ALA A 115 16.83 -0.19 -13.65
C ALA A 115 17.05 1.35 -13.61
N SER A 116 16.73 1.96 -12.49
CA SER A 116 16.78 3.40 -12.30
C SER A 116 18.07 3.80 -11.61
N ASP A 117 18.67 4.89 -12.08
CA ASP A 117 19.79 5.57 -11.39
C ASP A 117 19.30 6.42 -10.21
N LEU A 118 17.98 6.57 -10.05
CA LEU A 118 17.41 7.17 -8.86
C LEU A 118 17.69 6.24 -7.67
N GLY A 119 18.48 6.73 -6.72
CA GLY A 119 18.82 5.98 -5.52
C GLY A 119 17.61 5.61 -4.67
N GLU A 120 17.76 4.56 -3.86
CA GLU A 120 16.71 4.07 -2.96
C GLU A 120 16.24 5.18 -2.01
N GLY A 121 17.17 5.93 -1.44
CA GLY A 121 16.89 7.05 -0.54
C GLY A 121 16.07 8.15 -1.20
N ALA A 122 16.47 8.59 -2.39
CA ALA A 122 15.76 9.63 -3.13
C ALA A 122 14.33 9.23 -3.51
N ASN A 123 14.12 7.96 -3.90
CA ASN A 123 12.77 7.47 -4.18
C ASN A 123 11.93 7.42 -2.90
N GLY A 124 12.50 6.89 -1.81
CA GLY A 124 11.82 6.83 -0.52
C GLY A 124 11.42 8.21 0.00
N GLU A 125 12.32 9.19 -0.10
CA GLU A 125 12.05 10.58 0.26
C GLU A 125 10.86 11.17 -0.54
N ARG A 126 10.81 10.94 -1.87
CA ARG A 126 9.68 11.38 -2.71
C ARG A 126 8.36 10.78 -2.25
N VAL A 127 8.35 9.48 -1.93
CA VAL A 127 7.14 8.79 -1.49
C VAL A 127 6.70 9.26 -0.10
N VAL A 128 7.62 9.42 0.84
CA VAL A 128 7.33 9.91 2.20
C VAL A 128 6.77 11.33 2.16
N LYS A 129 7.45 12.27 1.47
CA LYS A 129 7.02 13.66 1.36
C LYS A 129 5.68 13.81 0.63
N GLY A 130 5.48 13.09 -0.49
CA GLY A 130 4.26 13.16 -1.26
C GLY A 130 3.06 12.55 -0.54
N ALA A 131 3.24 11.45 0.20
CA ALA A 131 2.20 10.87 1.03
C ALA A 131 1.81 11.81 2.18
N HIS A 132 2.79 12.42 2.85
CA HIS A 132 2.53 13.41 3.89
C HIS A 132 1.76 14.63 3.35
N ALA A 133 2.16 15.18 2.20
CA ALA A 133 1.46 16.31 1.56
C ALA A 133 0.01 15.99 1.17
N ALA A 134 -0.28 14.72 0.86
CA ALA A 134 -1.64 14.24 0.61
C ALA A 134 -2.48 14.02 1.88
N GLY A 135 -1.95 14.25 3.08
CA GLY A 135 -2.61 13.91 4.34
C GLY A 135 -2.65 12.39 4.61
N SER A 136 -1.70 11.66 4.04
CA SER A 136 -1.50 10.22 4.17
C SER A 136 -0.11 9.94 4.75
N ALA A 137 0.36 8.70 4.69
CA ALA A 137 1.72 8.31 5.06
C ALA A 137 2.30 7.22 4.17
N ALA A 138 3.60 6.98 4.31
CA ALA A 138 4.29 5.92 3.60
C ALA A 138 4.77 4.82 4.54
N PHE A 139 4.52 3.57 4.16
CA PHE A 139 5.33 2.43 4.55
C PHE A 139 6.54 2.41 3.63
N THR A 140 7.75 2.40 4.18
CA THR A 140 8.99 2.43 3.39
C THR A 140 9.63 1.06 3.32
N GLY A 141 10.41 0.79 2.26
CA GLY A 141 11.04 -0.51 2.07
C GLY A 141 12.32 -0.67 2.90
N ASP A 142 12.83 -1.90 2.90
CA ASP A 142 14.12 -2.28 3.43
C ASP A 142 14.80 -3.21 2.41
N SER A 143 16.11 -3.02 2.21
CA SER A 143 16.96 -3.83 1.35
C SER A 143 18.42 -3.51 1.71
N PRO A 144 19.33 -3.12 0.80
CA PRO A 144 20.59 -2.49 1.20
C PRO A 144 20.37 -1.29 2.14
N ASP A 145 21.38 -0.94 2.91
CA ASP A 145 21.30 0.09 3.94
C ASP A 145 20.66 1.40 3.45
N GLU A 146 20.99 1.84 2.25
CA GLU A 146 20.40 3.03 1.62
C GLU A 146 18.87 2.95 1.49
N ALA A 147 18.32 1.76 1.20
CA ALA A 147 16.87 1.56 1.04
C ALA A 147 16.11 1.65 2.36
N PHE A 148 16.78 1.45 3.48
CA PHE A 148 16.19 1.60 4.81
C PHE A 148 16.48 2.99 5.38
N TYR A 149 17.73 3.40 5.45
CA TYR A 149 18.14 4.65 6.12
C TYR A 149 17.77 5.91 5.34
N GLY A 150 17.81 5.89 4.01
CA GLY A 150 17.43 7.05 3.21
C GLY A 150 15.98 7.52 3.47
N PRO A 151 14.96 6.63 3.32
CA PRO A 151 13.58 6.97 3.70
C PRO A 151 13.40 7.26 5.19
N LEU A 152 14.18 6.61 6.07
CA LEU A 152 14.11 6.83 7.52
C LEU A 152 14.51 8.26 7.89
N GLU A 153 15.51 8.83 7.24
CA GLU A 153 15.87 10.25 7.45
C GLU A 153 14.72 11.19 7.00
N ALA A 154 14.01 10.87 5.92
CA ALA A 154 12.85 11.66 5.51
C ALA A 154 11.70 11.55 6.52
N ILE A 155 11.46 10.35 7.09
CA ILE A 155 10.49 10.14 8.17
C ILE A 155 10.86 10.97 9.40
N LYS A 156 12.13 10.92 9.83
CA LYS A 156 12.65 11.69 10.96
C LYS A 156 12.48 13.19 10.74
N ALA A 157 12.77 13.70 9.53
CA ALA A 157 12.62 15.10 9.18
C ALA A 157 11.14 15.59 9.18
N LEU A 158 10.18 14.68 9.19
CA LEU A 158 8.75 14.93 9.29
C LEU A 158 8.18 14.45 10.64
N ASP A 159 8.93 14.59 11.73
CA ASP A 159 8.51 14.24 13.09
C ASP A 159 7.99 12.79 13.21
N GLY A 160 8.66 11.86 12.53
CA GLY A 160 8.32 10.45 12.55
C GLY A 160 7.13 10.05 11.66
N TRP A 161 6.73 10.90 10.71
CA TRP A 161 5.57 10.66 9.85
C TRP A 161 5.85 9.61 8.77
N GLY A 162 5.81 8.34 9.16
CA GLY A 162 6.01 7.19 8.28
C GLY A 162 6.18 5.89 9.05
N VAL A 163 6.16 4.78 8.30
CA VAL A 163 6.24 3.40 8.83
C VAL A 163 7.38 2.66 8.14
N PRO A 164 8.60 2.64 8.71
CA PRO A 164 9.67 1.80 8.20
C PRO A 164 9.25 0.32 8.21
N THR A 165 9.45 -0.39 7.08
CA THR A 165 9.10 -1.81 6.96
C THR A 165 10.39 -2.63 6.85
N ILE A 166 10.72 -3.36 7.91
CA ILE A 166 11.94 -4.14 8.07
C ILE A 166 11.79 -5.49 7.36
N LYS A 167 12.81 -5.96 6.66
CA LYS A 167 12.89 -7.34 6.17
C LYS A 167 13.03 -8.32 7.34
N PRO A 168 12.60 -9.59 7.17
CA PRO A 168 12.70 -10.60 8.23
C PRO A 168 14.14 -11.14 8.35
N TRP A 169 15.11 -10.23 8.58
CA TRP A 169 16.52 -10.52 8.82
C TRP A 169 16.73 -11.49 9.99
N ALA A 170 17.96 -11.98 10.19
CA ALA A 170 18.36 -12.58 11.46
C ALA A 170 18.01 -11.63 12.63
N MET A 171 17.61 -12.18 13.78
CA MET A 171 17.05 -11.39 14.89
C MET A 171 17.96 -10.23 15.33
N LYS A 172 19.29 -10.43 15.36
CA LYS A 172 20.25 -9.36 15.69
C LYS A 172 20.08 -8.15 14.77
N GLN A 173 20.01 -8.36 13.46
CA GLN A 173 19.87 -7.30 12.47
C GLN A 173 18.45 -6.68 12.50
N ALA A 174 17.40 -7.53 12.65
CA ALA A 174 16.03 -7.05 12.77
C ALA A 174 15.84 -6.13 13.98
N LEU A 175 16.44 -6.47 15.13
CA LEU A 175 16.41 -5.66 16.35
C LEU A 175 17.19 -4.36 16.18
N ALA A 176 18.34 -4.36 15.49
CA ALA A 176 19.07 -3.14 15.19
C ALA A 176 18.23 -2.18 14.34
N ARG A 177 17.62 -2.66 13.23
CA ARG A 177 16.70 -1.86 12.39
C ARG A 177 15.48 -1.35 13.18
N MET A 178 14.95 -2.18 14.09
CA MET A 178 13.85 -1.77 14.97
C MET A 178 14.28 -0.60 15.88
N ALA A 179 15.44 -0.71 16.52
CA ALA A 179 15.96 0.34 17.38
C ALA A 179 16.17 1.66 16.61
N ASP A 180 16.73 1.60 15.39
CA ASP A 180 16.93 2.77 14.54
C ASP A 180 15.60 3.42 14.14
N ALA A 181 14.59 2.61 13.78
CA ALA A 181 13.25 3.10 13.45
C ALA A 181 12.56 3.77 14.63
N VAL A 182 12.64 3.18 15.82
CA VAL A 182 12.10 3.75 17.06
C VAL A 182 12.84 5.04 17.43
N ALA A 183 14.17 5.07 17.32
CA ALA A 183 14.99 6.25 17.60
C ALA A 183 14.72 7.41 16.62
N ALA A 184 14.33 7.11 15.39
CA ALA A 184 13.89 8.10 14.41
C ALA A 184 12.49 8.67 14.71
N GLY A 185 11.80 8.18 15.74
CA GLY A 185 10.46 8.62 16.15
C GLY A 185 9.35 8.12 15.21
N ALA A 186 9.58 7.06 14.43
CA ALA A 186 8.58 6.52 13.51
C ALA A 186 7.25 6.23 14.21
N MET A 187 6.14 6.62 13.59
CA MET A 187 4.80 6.46 14.20
C MET A 187 4.35 5.00 14.34
N ALA A 188 4.94 4.10 13.58
CA ALA A 188 4.82 2.65 13.70
C ALA A 188 6.01 2.00 12.97
N VAL A 189 6.24 0.71 13.22
CA VAL A 189 7.22 -0.10 12.48
C VAL A 189 6.52 -1.34 11.93
N ALA A 190 6.88 -1.75 10.71
CA ALA A 190 6.35 -2.96 10.12
C ALA A 190 7.47 -3.98 9.80
N MET A 191 7.10 -5.25 9.62
CA MET A 191 7.98 -6.29 9.08
C MET A 191 7.23 -7.10 8.03
N ASP A 192 7.79 -7.20 6.82
CA ASP A 192 7.22 -8.01 5.74
C ASP A 192 7.76 -9.45 5.78
N VAL A 193 7.13 -10.28 6.62
CA VAL A 193 7.56 -11.67 6.91
C VAL A 193 7.57 -12.58 5.69
N ASP A 194 6.74 -12.29 4.68
CA ASP A 194 6.67 -12.99 3.40
C ASP A 194 7.89 -12.73 2.49
N ALA A 195 8.69 -11.72 2.81
CA ALA A 195 9.94 -11.44 2.12
C ALA A 195 10.97 -12.58 2.23
N ALA A 196 10.78 -13.53 3.15
CA ALA A 196 11.52 -14.79 3.17
C ALA A 196 11.43 -15.56 1.83
N GLY A 197 10.37 -15.33 1.03
CA GLY A 197 10.17 -15.89 -0.31
C GLY A 197 10.69 -15.02 -1.48
N LEU A 198 11.26 -13.84 -1.22
CA LEU A 198 11.71 -12.93 -2.28
C LEU A 198 12.96 -13.41 -3.00
N VAL A 199 12.90 -13.48 -4.32
CA VAL A 199 14.03 -13.83 -5.20
C VAL A 199 15.15 -12.79 -5.09
N ASN A 200 14.80 -11.51 -5.03
CA ASN A 200 15.75 -10.40 -5.02
C ASN A 200 16.70 -10.42 -3.82
N VAL A 201 16.21 -10.82 -2.65
CA VAL A 201 17.03 -10.95 -1.42
C VAL A 201 18.04 -12.08 -1.59
N LYS A 202 17.60 -13.22 -2.12
CA LYS A 202 18.48 -14.38 -2.39
C LYS A 202 19.57 -14.07 -3.41
N LEU A 203 19.24 -13.34 -4.48
CA LEU A 203 20.20 -12.95 -5.52
C LEU A 203 21.30 -12.01 -5.00
N ARG A 204 21.08 -11.31 -3.90
CA ARG A 204 22.08 -10.48 -3.23
C ARG A 204 22.94 -11.23 -2.22
N GLY A 205 22.69 -12.52 -2.01
CA GLY A 205 23.36 -13.30 -0.98
C GLY A 205 22.92 -12.94 0.45
N GLU A 206 21.83 -12.21 0.59
CA GLU A 206 21.27 -11.80 1.88
C GLU A 206 20.37 -12.90 2.46
N SER A 207 20.36 -13.04 3.78
CA SER A 207 19.63 -14.09 4.48
C SER A 207 18.45 -13.54 5.26
N VAL A 208 17.25 -13.93 4.87
CA VAL A 208 15.98 -13.65 5.54
C VAL A 208 15.30 -14.95 5.95
N TYR A 209 14.58 -14.92 7.07
CA TYR A 209 14.06 -16.12 7.72
C TYR A 209 12.59 -15.93 8.11
N PRO A 210 11.75 -16.97 8.04
CA PRO A 210 10.44 -16.95 8.66
C PRO A 210 10.54 -16.54 10.14
N LYS A 211 9.49 -15.95 10.69
CA LYS A 211 9.41 -15.55 12.08
C LYS A 211 8.37 -16.39 12.83
N SER A 212 8.77 -16.93 13.96
CA SER A 212 7.86 -17.60 14.89
C SER A 212 7.06 -16.57 15.72
N VAL A 213 6.02 -17.01 16.42
CA VAL A 213 5.29 -16.17 17.39
C VAL A 213 6.23 -15.63 18.47
N ALA A 214 7.21 -16.44 18.92
CA ALA A 214 8.20 -16.01 19.90
C ALA A 214 9.11 -14.89 19.33
N ASP A 215 9.57 -15.01 18.08
CA ASP A 215 10.35 -13.95 17.44
C ASP A 215 9.56 -12.65 17.33
N LEU A 216 8.27 -12.75 16.96
CA LEU A 216 7.39 -11.59 16.86
C LEU A 216 7.17 -10.92 18.22
N ARG A 217 7.02 -11.67 19.31
CA ARG A 217 6.94 -11.11 20.68
C ARG A 217 8.19 -10.30 21.02
N VAL A 218 9.37 -10.85 20.75
CA VAL A 218 10.64 -10.12 20.98
C VAL A 218 10.68 -8.81 20.19
N LEU A 219 10.16 -8.79 18.96
CA LEU A 219 10.10 -7.57 18.13
C LEU A 219 9.06 -6.58 18.67
N VAL A 220 7.90 -7.04 19.14
CA VAL A 220 6.87 -6.21 19.79
C VAL A 220 7.45 -5.58 21.06
N GLU A 221 8.14 -6.35 21.91
CA GLU A 221 8.79 -5.86 23.12
C GLU A 221 9.87 -4.81 22.79
N ALA A 222 10.69 -5.06 21.76
CA ALA A 222 11.72 -4.13 21.31
C ALA A 222 11.14 -2.83 20.72
N ALA A 223 9.98 -2.87 20.11
CA ALA A 223 9.27 -1.68 19.62
C ALA A 223 8.73 -0.79 20.76
N GLY A 224 8.55 -1.37 21.97
CA GLY A 224 8.07 -0.65 23.15
C GLY A 224 6.67 -0.07 22.95
N LYS A 225 6.56 1.27 22.97
CA LYS A 225 5.28 1.96 22.72
C LYS A 225 4.97 2.18 21.23
N THR A 226 5.93 1.95 20.36
CA THR A 226 5.75 2.12 18.91
C THR A 226 4.94 0.95 18.35
N PRO A 227 3.80 1.17 17.69
CA PRO A 227 2.98 0.11 17.12
C PRO A 227 3.78 -0.77 16.15
N PHE A 228 3.70 -2.10 16.32
CA PHE A 228 4.37 -3.05 15.44
C PHE A 228 3.36 -3.81 14.57
N ILE A 229 3.62 -3.85 13.24
CA ILE A 229 2.73 -4.40 12.22
C ILE A 229 3.43 -5.54 11.48
N VAL A 230 2.73 -6.66 11.29
CA VAL A 230 3.23 -7.79 10.48
C VAL A 230 2.60 -7.78 9.11
N LYS A 231 3.41 -7.61 8.07
CA LYS A 231 2.99 -7.64 6.66
C LYS A 231 3.29 -9.00 6.02
N GLY A 232 2.41 -9.44 5.10
CA GLY A 232 2.55 -10.72 4.40
C GLY A 232 1.70 -11.83 5.01
N VAL A 233 0.58 -11.47 5.64
CA VAL A 233 -0.36 -12.42 6.26
C VAL A 233 -1.50 -12.72 5.28
N MET A 234 -1.68 -14.01 4.95
CA MET A 234 -2.65 -14.48 3.95
C MET A 234 -3.61 -15.56 4.48
N SER A 235 -3.77 -15.68 5.80
CA SER A 235 -4.69 -16.63 6.40
C SER A 235 -5.15 -16.20 7.79
N ALA A 236 -6.35 -16.64 8.20
CA ALA A 236 -6.86 -16.45 9.56
C ALA A 236 -5.90 -17.01 10.62
N LYS A 237 -5.31 -18.19 10.36
CA LYS A 237 -4.30 -18.79 11.24
C LYS A 237 -3.07 -17.90 11.42
N GLY A 238 -2.59 -17.27 10.33
CA GLY A 238 -1.47 -16.33 10.38
C GLY A 238 -1.82 -15.07 11.16
N ALA A 239 -3.02 -14.53 10.96
CA ALA A 239 -3.53 -13.37 11.67
C ALA A 239 -3.65 -13.62 13.18
N LEU A 240 -4.17 -14.78 13.58
CA LEU A 240 -4.26 -15.15 14.99
C LEU A 240 -2.89 -15.33 15.67
N LYS A 241 -1.86 -15.79 14.93
CA LYS A 241 -0.48 -15.83 15.44
C LYS A 241 0.10 -14.44 15.67
N ALA A 242 -0.17 -13.48 14.76
CA ALA A 242 0.25 -12.09 14.93
C ALA A 242 -0.45 -11.45 16.15
N LEU A 243 -1.74 -11.72 16.30
CA LEU A 243 -2.51 -11.29 17.47
C LEU A 243 -1.95 -11.90 18.78
N GLU A 244 -1.65 -13.20 18.81
CA GLU A 244 -1.03 -13.89 19.93
C GLU A 244 0.34 -13.31 20.31
N ALA A 245 1.09 -12.82 19.33
CA ALA A 245 2.38 -12.17 19.54
C ALA A 245 2.25 -10.74 20.12
N GLY A 246 1.03 -10.16 20.14
CA GLY A 246 0.79 -8.79 20.61
C GLY A 246 1.01 -7.71 19.56
N CYS A 247 0.96 -8.08 18.26
CA CYS A 247 1.10 -7.11 17.19
C CYS A 247 -0.07 -6.11 17.18
N TYR A 248 0.20 -4.84 16.90
CA TYR A 248 -0.81 -3.79 16.72
C TYR A 248 -1.74 -4.07 15.53
N GLY A 249 -1.19 -4.63 14.47
CA GLY A 249 -1.93 -4.92 13.26
C GLY A 249 -1.21 -5.85 12.30
N ILE A 250 -1.92 -6.20 11.25
CA ILE A 250 -1.38 -6.95 10.11
C ILE A 250 -1.62 -6.21 8.81
N VAL A 251 -0.79 -6.49 7.80
CA VAL A 251 -1.13 -6.21 6.40
C VAL A 251 -1.44 -7.53 5.72
N VAL A 252 -2.69 -7.71 5.31
CA VAL A 252 -3.11 -8.81 4.43
C VAL A 252 -2.46 -8.56 3.06
N SER A 253 -1.47 -9.38 2.70
CA SER A 253 -0.59 -9.12 1.58
C SER A 253 0.05 -10.40 1.07
N ASN A 254 0.11 -10.58 -0.24
CA ASN A 254 0.91 -11.57 -0.94
C ASN A 254 2.10 -10.89 -1.69
N HIS A 255 2.55 -9.73 -1.18
CA HIS A 255 3.64 -8.93 -1.76
C HIS A 255 3.39 -8.53 -3.22
N GLY A 256 2.11 -8.32 -3.59
CA GLY A 256 1.73 -8.01 -4.96
C GLY A 256 2.07 -9.12 -5.96
N GLY A 257 2.06 -10.39 -5.52
CA GLY A 257 2.36 -11.57 -6.34
C GLY A 257 3.86 -11.82 -6.56
N ARG A 258 4.75 -11.31 -5.69
CA ARG A 258 6.21 -11.39 -5.88
C ARG A 258 6.89 -12.52 -5.08
N VAL A 259 6.21 -13.10 -4.10
CA VAL A 259 6.79 -14.10 -3.18
C VAL A 259 6.36 -15.51 -3.49
N LEU A 260 5.12 -15.71 -3.91
CA LEU A 260 4.55 -17.01 -4.25
C LEU A 260 3.66 -16.89 -5.48
N ASP A 261 3.86 -17.76 -6.47
CA ASP A 261 2.96 -17.90 -7.61
C ASP A 261 1.75 -18.76 -7.24
N HIS A 262 0.63 -18.61 -7.94
CA HIS A 262 -0.63 -19.32 -7.69
C HIS A 262 -1.20 -19.17 -6.26
N ALA A 263 -0.83 -18.11 -5.54
CA ALA A 263 -1.46 -17.77 -4.26
C ALA A 263 -2.84 -17.12 -4.50
N GLN A 264 -3.73 -17.25 -3.50
CA GLN A 264 -4.99 -16.50 -3.47
C GLN A 264 -4.73 -15.00 -3.53
N SER A 265 -5.70 -14.23 -4.03
CA SER A 265 -5.67 -12.78 -3.91
C SER A 265 -6.00 -12.33 -2.48
N THR A 266 -5.59 -11.13 -2.15
CA THR A 266 -5.82 -10.57 -0.81
C THR A 266 -7.29 -10.30 -0.55
N VAL A 267 -8.07 -9.92 -1.58
CA VAL A 267 -9.53 -9.69 -1.44
C VAL A 267 -10.30 -10.98 -1.16
N GLU A 268 -9.82 -12.14 -1.62
CA GLU A 268 -10.45 -13.45 -1.37
C GLU A 268 -10.31 -13.88 0.09
N VAL A 269 -9.15 -13.64 0.71
CA VAL A 269 -8.87 -14.07 2.09
C VAL A 269 -9.25 -13.04 3.15
N LEU A 270 -9.46 -11.78 2.75
CA LEU A 270 -9.72 -10.67 3.67
C LEU A 270 -10.95 -10.90 4.57
N PRO A 271 -12.13 -11.35 4.06
CA PRO A 271 -13.31 -11.53 4.91
C PRO A 271 -13.11 -12.57 6.02
N GLU A 272 -12.47 -13.70 5.71
CA GLU A 272 -12.16 -14.75 6.69
C GLU A 272 -11.19 -14.23 7.76
N ILE A 273 -10.16 -13.48 7.35
CA ILE A 273 -9.20 -12.86 8.26
C ILE A 273 -9.88 -11.83 9.15
N ALA A 274 -10.71 -10.96 8.60
CA ALA A 274 -11.45 -9.95 9.35
C ALA A 274 -12.38 -10.59 10.39
N GLN A 275 -13.09 -11.64 10.01
CA GLN A 275 -13.94 -12.41 10.94
C GLN A 275 -13.12 -13.04 12.07
N ALA A 276 -11.98 -13.66 11.76
CA ALA A 276 -11.13 -14.30 12.75
C ALA A 276 -10.50 -13.29 13.74
N VAL A 277 -10.08 -12.12 13.21
CA VAL A 277 -9.51 -11.02 14.02
C VAL A 277 -10.58 -10.36 14.89
N ASN A 278 -11.77 -10.16 14.35
CA ASN A 278 -12.94 -9.60 15.05
C ASN A 278 -12.62 -8.31 15.84
N GLY A 279 -12.01 -7.32 15.17
CA GLY A 279 -11.69 -6.01 15.75
C GLY A 279 -10.58 -5.98 16.82
N ARG A 280 -9.94 -7.13 17.13
CA ARG A 280 -8.92 -7.22 18.19
C ARG A 280 -7.55 -6.66 17.82
N MET A 281 -7.30 -6.40 16.55
CA MET A 281 -6.13 -5.69 16.01
C MET A 281 -6.48 -5.02 14.70
N LYS A 282 -5.64 -4.10 14.23
CA LYS A 282 -5.85 -3.40 12.95
C LYS A 282 -5.53 -4.28 11.75
N ILE A 283 -6.35 -4.17 10.71
CA ILE A 283 -6.20 -4.89 9.45
C ILE A 283 -5.96 -3.89 8.32
N PHE A 284 -4.73 -3.85 7.86
CA PHE A 284 -4.37 -3.21 6.60
C PHE A 284 -4.42 -4.25 5.49
N VAL A 285 -4.59 -3.82 4.23
CA VAL A 285 -4.57 -4.71 3.07
C VAL A 285 -3.88 -4.07 1.88
N ASP A 286 -3.14 -4.84 1.10
CA ASP A 286 -2.64 -4.43 -0.21
C ASP A 286 -3.01 -5.46 -1.30
N GLY A 287 -2.56 -5.23 -2.53
CA GLY A 287 -2.77 -6.17 -3.64
C GLY A 287 -3.95 -5.81 -4.54
N GLY A 288 -3.65 -5.41 -5.75
CA GLY A 288 -4.65 -5.14 -6.79
C GLY A 288 -5.28 -3.75 -6.77
N VAL A 289 -5.15 -2.96 -5.72
CA VAL A 289 -5.79 -1.64 -5.58
C VAL A 289 -5.22 -0.62 -6.58
N ARG A 290 -6.11 0.05 -7.32
CA ARG A 290 -5.77 1.04 -8.37
C ARG A 290 -6.61 2.31 -8.29
N SER A 291 -7.75 2.27 -7.59
CA SER A 291 -8.74 3.35 -7.52
C SER A 291 -9.36 3.47 -6.13
N GLY A 292 -10.02 4.58 -5.86
CA GLY A 292 -10.82 4.76 -4.64
C GLY A 292 -11.99 3.79 -4.54
N VAL A 293 -12.50 3.31 -5.69
CA VAL A 293 -13.49 2.21 -5.74
C VAL A 293 -12.92 0.92 -5.16
N ASP A 294 -11.66 0.60 -5.48
CA ASP A 294 -11.01 -0.60 -4.93
C ASP A 294 -10.76 -0.45 -3.43
N VAL A 295 -10.41 0.77 -2.97
CA VAL A 295 -10.29 1.08 -1.53
C VAL A 295 -11.61 0.81 -0.83
N PHE A 296 -12.72 1.35 -1.34
CA PHE A 296 -14.06 1.14 -0.77
C PHE A 296 -14.39 -0.35 -0.63
N LYS A 297 -14.12 -1.15 -1.66
CA LYS A 297 -14.35 -2.60 -1.62
C LYS A 297 -13.57 -3.29 -0.50
N MET A 298 -12.30 -2.95 -0.32
CA MET A 298 -11.46 -3.51 0.74
C MET A 298 -11.96 -3.12 2.14
N LEU A 299 -12.38 -1.86 2.33
CA LEU A 299 -12.98 -1.41 3.58
C LEU A 299 -14.29 -2.15 3.87
N ALA A 300 -15.18 -2.27 2.88
CA ALA A 300 -16.44 -3.01 3.01
C ALA A 300 -16.25 -4.50 3.32
N LEU A 301 -15.08 -5.06 3.03
CA LEU A 301 -14.72 -6.46 3.30
C LEU A 301 -13.93 -6.64 4.60
N GLY A 302 -13.76 -5.57 5.40
CA GLY A 302 -13.26 -5.64 6.75
C GLY A 302 -11.81 -5.16 6.95
N ALA A 303 -11.22 -4.46 5.99
CA ALA A 303 -9.98 -3.75 6.21
C ALA A 303 -10.23 -2.42 6.96
N ASP A 304 -9.32 -2.04 7.85
CA ASP A 304 -9.30 -0.69 8.46
C ASP A 304 -8.65 0.33 7.51
N ALA A 305 -7.66 -0.08 6.72
CA ALA A 305 -6.97 0.77 5.76
C ALA A 305 -6.32 -0.03 4.62
N VAL A 306 -5.88 0.67 3.58
CA VAL A 306 -5.37 0.07 2.35
C VAL A 306 -3.97 0.61 2.02
N LEU A 307 -3.08 -0.26 1.53
CA LEU A 307 -1.77 0.16 1.01
C LEU A 307 -1.72 0.02 -0.51
N ILE A 308 -1.12 1.00 -1.18
CA ILE A 308 -0.96 1.01 -2.64
C ILE A 308 0.53 1.08 -3.00
N GLY A 309 1.01 0.10 -3.76
CA GLY A 309 2.42 -0.02 -4.14
C GLY A 309 2.72 0.57 -5.52
N ARG A 310 2.69 -0.25 -6.56
CA ARG A 310 3.15 0.09 -7.93
C ARG A 310 2.63 1.44 -8.47
N PRO A 311 1.35 1.82 -8.34
CA PRO A 311 0.88 3.12 -8.79
C PRO A 311 1.56 4.30 -8.09
N VAL A 312 1.80 4.20 -6.78
CA VAL A 312 2.56 5.22 -6.02
C VAL A 312 3.99 5.33 -6.55
N THR A 313 4.65 4.19 -6.79
CA THR A 313 6.02 4.20 -7.36
C THR A 313 6.03 4.83 -8.75
N MET A 314 5.08 4.49 -9.64
CA MET A 314 4.97 5.13 -10.95
C MET A 314 4.80 6.65 -10.81
N SER A 315 4.00 7.09 -9.84
CA SER A 315 3.77 8.51 -9.57
C SER A 315 5.03 9.21 -9.04
N ALA A 316 5.81 8.54 -8.19
CA ALA A 316 7.09 9.05 -7.69
C ALA A 316 8.13 9.21 -8.82
N PHE A 317 8.16 8.31 -9.80
CA PHE A 317 9.01 8.44 -10.99
C PHE A 317 8.51 9.51 -11.97
N GLY A 318 7.21 9.66 -12.11
CA GLY A 318 6.59 10.57 -13.08
C GLY A 318 6.52 12.03 -12.63
N GLY A 319 6.40 12.29 -11.32
CA GLY A 319 6.22 13.64 -10.79
C GLY A 319 6.85 13.88 -9.42
N GLY A 320 7.78 13.01 -8.98
CA GLY A 320 8.40 13.18 -7.67
C GLY A 320 7.39 13.10 -6.51
N ALA A 321 7.59 13.89 -5.47
CA ALA A 321 6.67 13.97 -4.34
C ALA A 321 5.29 14.53 -4.75
N GLU A 322 5.25 15.53 -5.63
CA GLU A 322 4.00 16.08 -6.16
C GLU A 322 3.19 15.03 -6.94
N GLY A 323 3.85 14.19 -7.75
CA GLY A 323 3.18 13.09 -8.45
C GLY A 323 2.52 12.08 -7.50
N VAL A 324 3.16 11.78 -6.36
CA VAL A 324 2.60 10.91 -5.32
C VAL A 324 1.40 11.59 -4.66
N GLU A 325 1.49 12.87 -4.32
CA GLU A 325 0.40 13.67 -3.75
C GLU A 325 -0.81 13.70 -4.68
N ILE A 326 -0.62 14.02 -5.95
CA ILE A 326 -1.67 14.04 -6.99
C ILE A 326 -2.39 12.70 -7.06
N TYR A 327 -1.64 11.58 -7.09
CA TYR A 327 -2.23 10.25 -7.14
C TYR A 327 -3.06 9.94 -5.90
N LEU A 328 -2.54 10.20 -4.70
CA LEU A 328 -3.25 9.89 -3.46
C LEU A 328 -4.50 10.76 -3.28
N LYS A 329 -4.46 12.04 -3.64
CA LYS A 329 -5.64 12.92 -3.66
C LYS A 329 -6.69 12.47 -4.68
N LYS A 330 -6.25 11.94 -5.84
CA LYS A 330 -7.15 11.30 -6.80
C LYS A 330 -7.87 10.09 -6.17
N ILE A 331 -7.13 9.22 -5.47
CA ILE A 331 -7.72 8.06 -4.77
C ILE A 331 -8.73 8.51 -3.71
N GLN A 332 -8.40 9.54 -2.92
CA GLN A 332 -9.31 10.13 -1.93
C GLN A 332 -10.62 10.61 -2.56
N SER A 333 -10.52 11.38 -3.65
CA SER A 333 -11.69 11.90 -4.38
C SER A 333 -12.57 10.77 -4.94
N GLU A 334 -11.96 9.72 -5.48
CA GLU A 334 -12.70 8.55 -5.98
C GLU A 334 -13.37 7.74 -4.85
N LEU A 335 -12.72 7.64 -3.68
CA LEU A 335 -13.32 7.03 -2.49
C LEU A 335 -14.54 7.83 -2.03
N ALA A 336 -14.43 9.15 -1.88
CA ALA A 336 -15.53 10.02 -1.52
C ALA A 336 -16.70 9.92 -2.53
N GLY A 337 -16.38 9.92 -3.83
CA GLY A 337 -17.39 9.72 -4.88
C GLY A 337 -18.06 8.35 -4.82
N THR A 338 -17.34 7.30 -4.41
CA THR A 338 -17.91 5.96 -4.22
C THR A 338 -18.81 5.93 -2.99
N MET A 339 -18.40 6.54 -1.88
CA MET A 339 -19.21 6.70 -0.66
C MET A 339 -20.52 7.44 -0.97
N LEU A 340 -20.45 8.52 -1.75
CA LEU A 340 -21.63 9.27 -2.21
C LEU A 340 -22.61 8.36 -2.97
N MET A 341 -22.11 7.50 -3.85
CA MET A 341 -22.96 6.65 -4.70
C MET A 341 -23.45 5.35 -4.00
N THR A 342 -23.01 5.11 -2.78
CA THR A 342 -23.37 3.93 -1.98
C THR A 342 -24.04 4.29 -0.65
N GLY A 343 -24.25 5.58 -0.36
CA GLY A 343 -24.97 6.05 0.81
C GLY A 343 -24.13 6.19 2.09
N ALA A 344 -22.82 5.99 2.03
CA ALA A 344 -21.95 6.14 3.19
C ALA A 344 -21.49 7.60 3.35
N ALA A 345 -21.73 8.22 4.52
CA ALA A 345 -21.21 9.54 4.85
C ALA A 345 -19.83 9.46 5.53
N THR A 346 -19.55 8.43 6.28
CA THR A 346 -18.29 8.21 6.99
C THR A 346 -17.70 6.83 6.66
N LEU A 347 -16.41 6.63 6.95
CA LEU A 347 -15.77 5.32 6.77
C LEU A 347 -16.42 4.22 7.64
N ALA A 348 -16.93 4.59 8.82
CA ALA A 348 -17.60 3.66 9.73
C ALA A 348 -18.93 3.13 9.18
N GLU A 349 -19.54 3.83 8.24
CA GLU A 349 -20.78 3.43 7.58
C GLU A 349 -20.54 2.49 6.39
N ILE A 350 -19.30 2.31 5.95
CA ILE A 350 -18.98 1.39 4.86
C ILE A 350 -19.13 -0.05 5.37
N GLY A 351 -20.17 -0.74 4.87
CA GLY A 351 -20.55 -2.08 5.30
C GLY A 351 -20.46 -3.15 4.23
N ARG A 352 -20.48 -4.40 4.68
CA ARG A 352 -20.44 -5.60 3.83
C ARG A 352 -21.65 -5.70 2.88
N ASP A 353 -22.76 -5.14 3.25
CA ASP A 353 -24.01 -5.06 2.48
C ASP A 353 -23.90 -4.14 1.26
N MET A 354 -22.96 -3.20 1.27
CA MET A 354 -22.68 -2.27 0.17
C MET A 354 -21.89 -2.90 -0.99
N VAL A 355 -21.50 -4.18 -0.85
CA VAL A 355 -20.79 -4.93 -1.90
C VAL A 355 -21.40 -6.29 -2.13
N ARG A 356 -21.22 -6.82 -3.34
CA ARG A 356 -21.53 -8.22 -3.71
C ARG A 356 -20.24 -8.91 -4.10
N VAL A 357 -19.96 -10.04 -3.46
CA VAL A 357 -18.81 -10.90 -3.78
C VAL A 357 -19.30 -12.16 -4.47
N PRO A 358 -18.48 -12.75 -5.34
CA PRO A 358 -18.76 -14.08 -5.91
C PRO A 358 -18.93 -15.14 -4.82
N ALA A 359 -19.76 -16.14 -5.07
CA ALA A 359 -20.04 -17.21 -4.09
C ALA A 359 -18.83 -18.10 -3.77
N TYR A 360 -17.77 -18.02 -4.57
CA TYR A 360 -16.54 -18.78 -4.38
C TYR A 360 -15.42 -18.00 -3.61
N PHE A 361 -15.75 -16.85 -3.10
CA PHE A 361 -14.89 -16.08 -2.17
C PHE A 361 -15.10 -16.58 -0.75
#